data_4473ea66635033022e174c27289d6439
#
_entry.id   4473ea66635033022e174c27289d6439
#
_cell.length_a   1.000
_cell.length_b   1.000
_cell.length_c   1.000
_cell.angle_alpha   90.00
_cell.angle_beta   90.00
_cell.angle_gamma   90.00
#
_symmetry.space_group_name_H-M   'P 1'
#
loop_
_entity.id
_entity.type
_entity.pdbx_description
1 polymer ?
#
loop_
_entity_poly.entity_id
_entity_poly.type
_entity_poly.pdbx_seq_one_letter_code
_entity_poly.pdbx_strand_id
1 'polypeptide(L)'
;MNVYVRQLASALSQAGGRSTVFTRRVDADVPTVVDVEPGFRVVHVEAGAHDLPKEDLLAVVDEFADGVADHLDIHPDHDGILANYWLSGVAGHRLKHELDLPLITTFHTLARVKAETGDPEPLRRVEAETAVVGCSDLMLANGPEEADQLVELYGADPNRIEVVPPGVDHAFFSPGPQVVARRATGLGSGPVLLFAGRIQPLKGV
;
A
#
# COMPACT_ATOMS: atom_id res chain seq x y z
N MET A 1 -6.23 -1.85 -1.04
CA MET A 1 -4.85 -2.04 -0.53
C MET A 1 -4.61 -3.48 -0.09
N ASN A 2 -5.40 -4.08 0.79
CA ASN A 2 -5.16 -5.46 1.27
C ASN A 2 -4.98 -6.50 0.14
N VAL A 3 -5.81 -6.43 -0.91
CA VAL A 3 -5.68 -7.32 -2.08
C VAL A 3 -4.34 -7.10 -2.80
N TYR A 4 -3.94 -5.83 -3.01
CA TYR A 4 -2.67 -5.49 -3.65
C TYR A 4 -1.47 -6.03 -2.87
N VAL A 5 -1.38 -5.74 -1.56
CA VAL A 5 -0.26 -6.20 -0.71
C VAL A 5 -0.18 -7.73 -0.67
N ARG A 6 -1.34 -8.40 -0.54
CA ARG A 6 -1.40 -9.86 -0.55
C ARG A 6 -0.87 -10.46 -1.86
N GLN A 7 -1.31 -9.93 -3.00
CA GLN A 7 -0.89 -10.42 -4.31
C GLN A 7 0.60 -10.12 -4.57
N LEU A 8 1.09 -8.95 -4.14
CA LEU A 8 2.50 -8.61 -4.24
C LEU A 8 3.37 -9.55 -3.40
N ALA A 9 3.02 -9.78 -2.13
CA ALA A 9 3.76 -10.69 -1.24
C ALA A 9 3.77 -12.13 -1.78
N SER A 10 2.63 -12.60 -2.30
CA SER A 10 2.51 -13.90 -2.95
C SER A 10 3.41 -14.00 -4.19
N ALA A 11 3.39 -12.99 -5.07
CA ALA A 11 4.22 -12.95 -6.27
C ALA A 11 5.73 -12.93 -5.94
N LEU A 12 6.13 -12.17 -4.91
CA LEU A 12 7.51 -12.16 -4.42
C LEU A 12 7.94 -13.54 -3.91
N SER A 13 7.07 -14.23 -3.17
CA SER A 13 7.34 -15.59 -2.68
C SER A 13 7.47 -16.60 -3.81
N GLN A 14 6.61 -16.50 -4.83
CA GLN A 14 6.69 -17.33 -6.04
C GLN A 14 7.96 -17.06 -6.86
N ALA A 15 8.49 -15.84 -6.78
CA ALA A 15 9.78 -15.48 -7.38
C ALA A 15 11.00 -15.89 -6.53
N GLY A 16 10.79 -16.59 -5.40
CA GLY A 16 11.85 -17.07 -4.52
C GLY A 16 12.26 -16.12 -3.39
N GLY A 17 11.56 -14.98 -3.26
CA GLY A 17 11.72 -14.08 -2.14
C GLY A 17 11.03 -14.57 -0.86
N ARG A 18 11.25 -13.87 0.25
CA ARG A 18 10.49 -14.07 1.50
C ARG A 18 9.87 -12.77 1.92
N SER A 19 8.61 -12.79 2.34
CA SER A 19 7.85 -11.62 2.75
C SER A 19 7.19 -11.82 4.10
N THR A 20 7.47 -10.93 5.05
CA THR A 20 6.71 -10.80 6.29
C THR A 20 5.88 -9.53 6.20
N VAL A 21 4.56 -9.66 6.13
CA VAL A 21 3.64 -8.53 6.07
C VAL A 21 3.15 -8.21 7.47
N PHE A 22 3.46 -7.01 7.95
CA PHE A 22 2.97 -6.51 9.23
C PHE A 22 1.69 -5.71 9.02
N THR A 23 0.71 -5.94 9.86
CA THR A 23 -0.56 -5.20 9.87
C THR A 23 -1.05 -5.05 11.30
N ARG A 24 -1.75 -3.94 11.56
CA ARG A 24 -2.32 -3.72 12.88
C ARG A 24 -3.41 -4.76 13.17
N ARG A 25 -3.39 -5.32 14.36
CA ARG A 25 -4.44 -6.21 14.85
C ARG A 25 -5.71 -5.40 15.10
N VAL A 26 -6.82 -5.86 14.53
CA VAL A 26 -8.13 -5.20 14.62
C VAL A 26 -9.19 -6.09 15.27
N ASP A 27 -8.81 -7.32 15.64
CA ASP A 27 -9.70 -8.31 16.24
C ASP A 27 -8.87 -9.25 17.12
N ALA A 28 -9.30 -9.45 18.36
CA ALA A 28 -8.63 -10.31 19.33
C ALA A 28 -8.60 -11.80 18.91
N ASP A 29 -9.57 -12.22 18.08
CA ASP A 29 -9.67 -13.62 17.64
C ASP A 29 -8.71 -13.93 16.47
N VAL A 30 -8.09 -12.91 15.84
CA VAL A 30 -7.13 -13.11 14.77
C VAL A 30 -5.79 -13.59 15.34
N PRO A 31 -5.19 -14.68 14.83
CA PRO A 31 -3.88 -15.16 15.27
C PRO A 31 -2.79 -14.10 15.09
N THR A 32 -1.84 -14.02 16.01
CA THR A 32 -0.71 -13.08 15.92
C THR A 32 0.12 -13.30 14.66
N VAL A 33 0.36 -14.57 14.29
CA VAL A 33 1.12 -14.92 13.07
C VAL A 33 0.30 -15.91 12.23
N VAL A 34 0.25 -15.64 10.92
CA VAL A 34 -0.39 -16.51 9.93
C VAL A 34 0.60 -16.80 8.81
N ASP A 35 1.02 -18.05 8.67
CA ASP A 35 1.74 -18.50 7.48
C ASP A 35 0.73 -18.69 6.34
N VAL A 36 0.80 -17.84 5.32
CA VAL A 36 -0.15 -17.83 4.19
C VAL A 36 0.25 -18.87 3.14
N GLU A 37 1.53 -18.88 2.79
CA GLU A 37 2.16 -19.84 1.88
C GLU A 37 3.68 -19.87 2.12
N PRO A 38 4.42 -20.84 1.58
CA PRO A 38 5.87 -20.86 1.72
C PRO A 38 6.53 -19.54 1.29
N GLY A 39 7.26 -18.89 2.20
CA GLY A 39 7.90 -17.60 1.97
C GLY A 39 7.00 -16.37 2.18
N PHE A 40 5.72 -16.54 2.53
CA PHE A 40 4.83 -15.43 2.85
C PHE A 40 4.07 -15.64 4.16
N ARG A 41 4.28 -14.75 5.12
CA ARG A 41 3.53 -14.70 6.39
C ARG A 41 2.97 -13.32 6.69
N VAL A 42 1.96 -13.30 7.52
CA VAL A 42 1.35 -12.08 8.07
C VAL A 42 1.53 -12.07 9.58
N VAL A 43 1.97 -10.94 10.11
CA VAL A 43 2.09 -10.68 11.55
C VAL A 43 1.10 -9.57 11.92
N HIS A 44 0.21 -9.88 12.87
CA HIS A 44 -0.74 -8.91 13.41
C HIS A 44 -0.13 -8.27 14.66
N VAL A 45 0.20 -7.00 14.56
CA VAL A 45 0.84 -6.22 15.62
C VAL A 45 -0.24 -5.50 16.45
N GLU A 46 -0.15 -5.62 17.77
CA GLU A 46 -0.99 -4.84 18.67
C GLU A 46 -0.53 -3.37 18.63
N ALA A 47 -1.46 -2.46 18.36
CA ALA A 47 -1.23 -1.03 18.40
C ALA A 47 -2.56 -0.29 18.57
N GLY A 48 -2.78 0.27 19.76
CA GLY A 48 -4.03 0.91 20.15
C GLY A 48 -5.24 -0.02 20.19
N ALA A 49 -6.40 0.54 20.48
CA ALA A 49 -7.66 -0.20 20.55
C ALA A 49 -8.03 -0.81 19.19
N HIS A 50 -8.61 -2.02 19.18
CA HIS A 50 -8.96 -2.74 17.95
C HIS A 50 -9.94 -1.97 17.06
N ASP A 51 -10.88 -1.25 17.65
CA ASP A 51 -11.93 -0.45 17.00
C ASP A 51 -11.53 1.00 16.75
N LEU A 52 -10.21 1.34 16.85
CA LEU A 52 -9.71 2.69 16.66
C LEU A 52 -10.12 3.27 15.30
N PRO A 53 -10.74 4.47 15.26
CA PRO A 53 -11.10 5.15 14.02
C PRO A 53 -9.90 5.40 13.11
N LYS A 54 -10.13 5.39 11.80
CA LYS A 54 -9.07 5.56 10.81
C LYS A 54 -8.29 6.88 10.97
N GLU A 55 -8.97 7.94 11.35
CA GLU A 55 -8.42 9.29 11.58
C GLU A 55 -7.46 9.37 12.78
N ASP A 56 -7.55 8.41 13.70
CA ASP A 56 -6.73 8.34 14.91
C ASP A 56 -5.54 7.38 14.76
N LEU A 57 -5.44 6.64 13.65
CA LEU A 57 -4.38 5.65 13.44
C LEU A 57 -2.96 6.24 13.48
N LEU A 58 -2.78 7.52 13.14
CA LEU A 58 -1.47 8.16 13.25
C LEU A 58 -0.94 8.17 14.68
N ALA A 59 -1.82 8.26 15.68
CA ALA A 59 -1.43 8.31 17.09
C ALA A 59 -0.83 6.99 17.61
N VAL A 60 -1.05 5.87 16.92
CA VAL A 60 -0.56 4.54 17.32
C VAL A 60 0.50 3.99 16.37
N VAL A 61 1.02 4.82 15.44
CA VAL A 61 2.05 4.38 14.48
C VAL A 61 3.36 4.03 15.19
N ASP A 62 3.72 4.76 16.25
CA ASP A 62 4.94 4.47 17.02
C ASP A 62 4.80 3.13 17.77
N GLU A 63 3.66 2.87 18.41
CA GLU A 63 3.38 1.58 19.06
C GLU A 63 3.39 0.42 18.04
N PHE A 64 2.86 0.67 16.84
CA PHE A 64 2.95 -0.31 15.74
C PHE A 64 4.39 -0.55 15.31
N ALA A 65 5.21 0.50 15.18
CA ALA A 65 6.61 0.37 14.81
C ALA A 65 7.41 -0.37 15.88
N ASP A 66 7.16 -0.12 17.19
CA ASP A 66 7.78 -0.86 18.29
C ASP A 66 7.51 -2.37 18.17
N GLY A 67 6.24 -2.75 17.96
CA GLY A 67 5.87 -4.15 17.81
C GLY A 67 6.45 -4.82 16.54
N VAL A 68 6.69 -4.05 15.47
CA VAL A 68 7.43 -4.53 14.30
C VAL A 68 8.90 -4.73 14.64
N ALA A 69 9.55 -3.76 15.29
CA ALA A 69 10.96 -3.84 15.70
C ALA A 69 11.21 -5.05 16.61
N ASP A 70 10.37 -5.24 17.63
CA ASP A 70 10.44 -6.39 18.54
C ASP A 70 10.40 -7.74 17.79
N HIS A 71 9.55 -7.82 16.75
CA HIS A 71 9.48 -9.04 15.92
C HIS A 71 10.74 -9.22 15.07
N LEU A 72 11.27 -8.15 14.51
CA LEU A 72 12.46 -8.16 13.65
C LEU A 72 13.73 -8.44 14.44
N ASP A 73 13.84 -8.03 15.69
CA ASP A 73 14.96 -8.35 16.59
C ASP A 73 15.10 -9.88 16.82
N ILE A 74 13.98 -10.57 16.88
CA ILE A 74 13.94 -12.04 17.01
C ILE A 74 14.22 -12.72 15.66
N HIS A 75 13.92 -12.05 14.54
CA HIS A 75 14.04 -12.55 13.18
C HIS A 75 14.81 -11.56 12.29
N PRO A 76 16.13 -11.40 12.46
CA PRO A 76 16.91 -10.31 11.86
C PRO A 76 17.18 -10.44 10.34
N ASP A 77 16.68 -11.45 9.70
CA ASP A 77 16.99 -11.86 8.31
C ASP A 77 16.13 -11.08 7.30
N HIS A 78 16.31 -9.75 7.25
CA HIS A 78 15.53 -8.86 6.38
C HIS A 78 16.46 -7.95 5.58
N ASP A 79 16.19 -7.80 4.28
CA ASP A 79 16.98 -7.01 3.33
C ASP A 79 16.43 -5.58 3.14
N GLY A 80 15.18 -5.31 3.57
CA GLY A 80 14.57 -4.00 3.42
C GLY A 80 13.11 -3.95 3.84
N ILE A 81 12.58 -2.75 3.87
CA ILE A 81 11.22 -2.40 4.27
C ILE A 81 10.46 -1.91 3.04
N LEU A 82 9.30 -2.51 2.74
CA LEU A 82 8.37 -2.03 1.72
C LEU A 82 7.12 -1.48 2.40
N ALA A 83 7.00 -0.17 2.48
CA ALA A 83 5.87 0.51 3.08
C ALA A 83 4.78 0.83 2.04
N ASN A 84 3.57 0.36 2.33
CA ASN A 84 2.39 0.60 1.50
C ASN A 84 1.45 1.59 2.18
N TYR A 85 1.24 2.75 1.59
CA TYR A 85 0.46 3.85 2.12
C TYR A 85 1.23 4.71 3.15
N TRP A 86 0.84 5.98 3.28
CA TRP A 86 1.59 6.96 4.06
C TRP A 86 1.79 6.60 5.55
N LEU A 87 0.79 5.99 6.23
CA LEU A 87 0.92 5.55 7.62
C LEU A 87 2.00 4.47 7.78
N SER A 88 2.04 3.51 6.84
CA SER A 88 3.12 2.52 6.79
C SER A 88 4.46 3.18 6.46
N GLY A 89 4.44 4.25 5.65
CA GLY A 89 5.61 5.08 5.38
C GLY A 89 6.17 5.73 6.65
N VAL A 90 5.31 6.26 7.53
CA VAL A 90 5.73 6.84 8.82
C VAL A 90 6.39 5.79 9.71
N ALA A 91 5.77 4.60 9.86
CA ALA A 91 6.38 3.51 10.60
C ALA A 91 7.71 3.05 9.95
N GLY A 92 7.72 2.88 8.62
CA GLY A 92 8.91 2.49 7.86
C GLY A 92 10.05 3.50 7.95
N HIS A 93 9.75 4.81 7.98
CA HIS A 93 10.74 5.87 8.18
C HIS A 93 11.47 5.71 9.52
N ARG A 94 10.74 5.46 10.61
CA ARG A 94 11.32 5.19 11.91
C ARG A 94 12.16 3.91 11.90
N LEU A 95 11.58 2.81 11.44
CA LEU A 95 12.22 1.49 11.38
C LEU A 95 13.49 1.47 10.51
N LYS A 96 13.51 2.21 9.41
CA LYS A 96 14.69 2.38 8.57
C LYS A 96 15.89 2.85 9.40
N HIS A 97 15.71 3.87 10.22
CA HIS A 97 16.79 4.45 11.02
C HIS A 97 17.16 3.60 12.24
N GLU A 98 16.18 2.90 12.80
CA GLU A 98 16.38 2.05 13.98
C GLU A 98 17.10 0.75 13.63
N LEU A 99 16.78 0.17 12.47
CA LEU A 99 17.26 -1.16 12.04
C LEU A 99 18.32 -1.09 10.93
N ASP A 100 18.68 0.10 10.45
CA ASP A 100 19.60 0.33 9.32
C ASP A 100 19.19 -0.47 8.06
N LEU A 101 17.89 -0.46 7.74
CA LEU A 101 17.32 -1.14 6.57
C LEU A 101 16.88 -0.14 5.50
N PRO A 102 17.05 -0.43 4.21
CA PRO A 102 16.53 0.43 3.14
C PRO A 102 15.00 0.48 3.15
N LEU A 103 14.45 1.68 2.90
CA LEU A 103 13.02 1.95 2.85
C LEU A 103 12.56 2.16 1.41
N ILE A 104 11.69 1.29 0.96
CA ILE A 104 10.95 1.42 -0.30
C ILE A 104 9.51 1.82 0.02
N THR A 105 8.95 2.82 -0.67
CA THR A 105 7.58 3.28 -0.41
C THR A 105 6.71 3.26 -1.66
N THR A 106 5.41 3.00 -1.47
CA THR A 106 4.37 3.27 -2.46
C THR A 106 3.16 3.89 -1.76
N PHE A 107 2.69 5.04 -2.26
CA PHE A 107 1.68 5.84 -1.55
C PHE A 107 0.24 5.44 -1.89
N HIS A 108 -0.02 4.98 -3.10
CA HIS A 108 -1.36 4.68 -3.66
C HIS A 108 -2.30 5.91 -3.74
N THR A 109 -2.14 6.90 -2.87
CA THR A 109 -2.83 8.19 -2.90
C THR A 109 -1.97 9.22 -2.18
N LEU A 110 -1.88 10.41 -2.73
CA LEU A 110 -1.13 11.54 -2.20
C LEU A 110 -2.07 12.62 -1.68
N ALA A 111 -1.79 13.19 -0.50
CA ALA A 111 -2.64 14.20 0.14
C ALA A 111 -2.74 15.48 -0.69
N ARG A 112 -1.63 15.94 -1.29
CA ARG A 112 -1.62 17.16 -2.13
C ARG A 112 -2.43 16.95 -3.41
N VAL A 113 -2.37 15.78 -4.04
CA VAL A 113 -3.21 15.43 -5.21
C VAL A 113 -4.69 15.40 -4.84
N LYS A 114 -5.05 14.86 -3.67
CA LYS A 114 -6.43 14.88 -3.19
C LYS A 114 -6.94 16.30 -2.96
N ALA A 115 -6.10 17.19 -2.45
CA ALA A 115 -6.47 18.60 -2.25
C ALA A 115 -6.81 19.31 -3.56
N GLU A 116 -6.08 19.04 -4.65
CA GLU A 116 -6.37 19.58 -5.98
C GLU A 116 -7.73 19.13 -6.53
N THR A 117 -8.19 17.96 -6.11
CA THR A 117 -9.49 17.40 -6.52
C THR A 117 -10.64 17.72 -5.56
N GLY A 118 -10.42 18.64 -4.60
CA GLY A 118 -11.45 19.10 -3.67
C GLY A 118 -11.70 18.17 -2.47
N ASP A 119 -10.78 17.24 -2.19
CA ASP A 119 -10.82 16.35 -1.02
C ASP A 119 -9.54 16.53 -0.16
N PRO A 120 -9.40 17.70 0.51
CA PRO A 120 -8.18 18.02 1.24
C PRO A 120 -8.02 17.13 2.47
N GLU A 121 -6.79 16.68 2.67
CA GLU A 121 -6.38 15.92 3.85
C GLU A 121 -5.80 16.84 4.94
N PRO A 122 -5.78 16.43 6.21
CA PRO A 122 -5.15 17.21 7.27
C PRO A 122 -3.68 17.52 6.98
N LEU A 123 -3.21 18.72 7.36
CA LEU A 123 -1.83 19.16 7.14
C LEU A 123 -0.79 18.17 7.68
N ARG A 124 -1.07 17.56 8.85
CA ARG A 124 -0.22 16.51 9.44
C ARG A 124 0.07 15.35 8.49
N ARG A 125 -0.87 14.99 7.59
CA ARG A 125 -0.64 13.96 6.57
C ARG A 125 0.31 14.46 5.49
N VAL A 126 0.13 15.70 5.03
CA VAL A 126 1.03 16.31 4.04
C VAL A 126 2.46 16.39 4.55
N GLU A 127 2.63 16.79 5.82
CA GLU A 127 3.94 16.85 6.48
C GLU A 127 4.58 15.46 6.61
N ALA A 128 3.80 14.48 7.05
CA ALA A 128 4.25 13.09 7.15
C ALA A 128 4.65 12.49 5.79
N GLU A 129 3.83 12.67 4.76
CA GLU A 129 4.17 12.23 3.39
C GLU A 129 5.45 12.91 2.89
N THR A 130 5.62 14.22 3.14
CA THR A 130 6.82 14.96 2.75
C THR A 130 8.08 14.39 3.45
N ALA A 131 8.00 14.08 4.73
CA ALA A 131 9.09 13.47 5.47
C ALA A 131 9.44 12.08 4.95
N VAL A 132 8.43 11.26 4.67
CA VAL A 132 8.61 9.91 4.11
C VAL A 132 9.23 9.95 2.72
N VAL A 133 8.76 10.84 1.84
CA VAL A 133 9.33 11.05 0.50
C VAL A 133 10.82 11.42 0.59
N GLY A 134 11.17 12.37 1.47
CA GLY A 134 12.57 12.79 1.65
C GLY A 134 13.49 11.69 2.20
N CYS A 135 12.94 10.73 2.94
CA CYS A 135 13.69 9.66 3.60
C CYS A 135 13.74 8.35 2.82
N SER A 136 12.79 8.10 1.90
CA SER A 136 12.74 6.86 1.12
C SER A 136 13.97 6.69 0.24
N ASP A 137 14.53 5.48 0.22
CA ASP A 137 15.63 5.12 -0.69
C ASP A 137 15.11 4.91 -2.11
N LEU A 138 13.87 4.38 -2.22
CA LEU A 138 13.18 4.18 -3.48
C LEU A 138 11.67 4.42 -3.29
N MET A 139 11.05 5.03 -4.27
CA MET A 139 9.60 5.19 -4.35
C MET A 139 9.07 4.44 -5.56
N LEU A 140 8.05 3.61 -5.36
CA LEU A 140 7.36 2.90 -6.44
C LEU A 140 6.10 3.67 -6.81
N ALA A 141 6.10 4.32 -7.97
CA ALA A 141 4.94 5.00 -8.53
C ALA A 141 4.09 4.02 -9.35
N ASN A 142 2.76 4.08 -9.20
CA ASN A 142 1.83 3.21 -9.93
C ASN A 142 1.71 3.58 -11.42
N GLY A 143 2.23 4.73 -11.80
CA GLY A 143 2.26 5.22 -13.19
C GLY A 143 3.08 6.50 -13.32
N PRO A 144 3.34 6.95 -14.56
CA PRO A 144 4.14 8.16 -14.81
C PRO A 144 3.56 9.40 -14.14
N GLU A 145 2.25 9.55 -14.14
CA GLU A 145 1.57 10.69 -13.50
C GLU A 145 1.86 10.79 -11.99
N GLU A 146 1.84 9.64 -11.27
CA GLU A 146 2.20 9.62 -9.85
C GLU A 146 3.69 9.95 -9.64
N ALA A 147 4.56 9.51 -10.56
CA ALA A 147 5.98 9.87 -10.53
C ALA A 147 6.18 11.39 -10.68
N ASP A 148 5.51 12.02 -11.65
CA ASP A 148 5.54 13.47 -11.84
C ASP A 148 5.00 14.20 -10.60
N GLN A 149 3.89 13.74 -10.02
CA GLN A 149 3.30 14.31 -8.81
C GLN A 149 4.22 14.21 -7.59
N LEU A 150 4.97 13.12 -7.43
CA LEU A 150 5.97 12.98 -6.38
C LEU A 150 7.09 14.02 -6.52
N VAL A 151 7.55 14.27 -7.75
CA VAL A 151 8.57 15.30 -8.02
C VAL A 151 8.00 16.71 -7.83
N GLU A 152 6.89 17.03 -8.49
CA GLU A 152 6.34 18.38 -8.54
C GLU A 152 5.75 18.84 -7.20
N LEU A 153 5.02 17.97 -6.51
CA LEU A 153 4.30 18.33 -5.30
C LEU A 153 5.09 18.07 -4.01
N TYR A 154 6.00 17.10 -4.00
CA TYR A 154 6.74 16.72 -2.79
C TYR A 154 8.25 16.93 -2.91
N GLY A 155 8.76 17.33 -4.08
CA GLY A 155 10.19 17.55 -4.31
C GLY A 155 11.02 16.26 -4.26
N ALA A 156 10.43 15.14 -4.64
CA ALA A 156 11.13 13.86 -4.71
C ALA A 156 12.29 13.89 -5.70
N ASP A 157 13.39 13.21 -5.36
CA ASP A 157 14.47 12.99 -6.32
C ASP A 157 14.01 12.00 -7.41
N PRO A 158 13.95 12.41 -8.70
CA PRO A 158 13.51 11.51 -9.77
C PRO A 158 14.37 10.26 -9.93
N ASN A 159 15.64 10.29 -9.47
CA ASN A 159 16.50 9.10 -9.49
C ASN A 159 16.14 8.06 -8.43
N ARG A 160 15.24 8.40 -7.51
CA ARG A 160 14.69 7.50 -6.48
C ARG A 160 13.26 7.09 -6.78
N ILE A 161 12.77 7.29 -7.99
CA ILE A 161 11.41 6.91 -8.38
C ILE A 161 11.49 5.86 -9.49
N GLU A 162 10.79 4.75 -9.27
CA GLU A 162 10.61 3.70 -10.27
C GLU A 162 9.12 3.55 -10.57
N VAL A 163 8.76 3.52 -11.86
CA VAL A 163 7.36 3.33 -12.27
C VAL A 163 7.07 1.84 -12.36
N VAL A 164 6.29 1.35 -11.42
CA VAL A 164 5.87 -0.07 -11.33
C VAL A 164 4.35 -0.16 -11.35
N PRO A 165 3.73 -0.34 -12.51
CA PRO A 165 2.27 -0.47 -12.61
C PRO A 165 1.75 -1.65 -11.78
N PRO A 166 0.56 -1.52 -11.14
CA PRO A 166 -0.06 -2.62 -10.44
C PRO A 166 -0.28 -3.84 -11.34
N GLY A 167 0.12 -5.00 -10.86
CA GLY A 167 -0.09 -6.27 -11.56
C GLY A 167 -1.56 -6.70 -11.60
N VAL A 168 -1.89 -7.55 -12.56
CA VAL A 168 -3.20 -8.18 -12.73
C VAL A 168 -3.02 -9.69 -12.81
N ASP A 169 -3.87 -10.44 -12.12
CA ASP A 169 -3.93 -11.90 -12.26
C ASP A 169 -4.53 -12.27 -13.61
N HIS A 170 -3.69 -12.61 -14.57
CA HIS A 170 -4.09 -12.98 -15.92
C HIS A 170 -4.86 -14.31 -15.99
N ALA A 171 -4.75 -15.17 -15.00
CA ALA A 171 -5.53 -16.40 -14.93
C ALA A 171 -7.01 -16.11 -14.63
N PHE A 172 -7.26 -15.03 -13.87
CA PHE A 172 -8.60 -14.60 -13.50
C PHE A 172 -9.14 -13.49 -14.42
N PHE A 173 -8.30 -12.48 -14.72
CA PHE A 173 -8.65 -11.35 -15.59
C PHE A 173 -8.04 -11.53 -16.99
N SER A 174 -8.73 -12.28 -17.83
CA SER A 174 -8.30 -12.52 -19.22
C SER A 174 -9.35 -12.01 -20.22
N PRO A 175 -8.91 -11.46 -21.37
CA PRO A 175 -9.84 -11.11 -22.45
C PRO A 175 -10.61 -12.32 -22.94
N GLY A 176 -11.92 -12.18 -23.07
CA GLY A 176 -12.80 -13.22 -23.62
C GLY A 176 -13.62 -12.71 -24.80
N PRO A 177 -14.32 -13.61 -25.54
CA PRO A 177 -15.20 -13.20 -26.62
C PRO A 177 -16.32 -12.29 -26.12
N GLN A 178 -16.39 -11.05 -26.64
CA GLN A 178 -17.36 -10.04 -26.22
C GLN A 178 -18.82 -10.55 -26.24
N VAL A 179 -19.19 -11.35 -27.25
CA VAL A 179 -20.54 -11.91 -27.40
C VAL A 179 -20.89 -12.83 -26.21
N VAL A 180 -19.92 -13.64 -25.77
CA VAL A 180 -20.10 -14.55 -24.62
C VAL A 180 -20.26 -13.75 -23.33
N ALA A 181 -19.38 -12.76 -23.11
CA ALA A 181 -19.43 -11.90 -21.95
C ALA A 181 -20.75 -11.11 -21.86
N ARG A 182 -21.21 -10.53 -22.97
CA ARG A 182 -22.50 -9.83 -23.05
C ARG A 182 -23.69 -10.74 -22.70
N ARG A 183 -23.66 -11.97 -23.21
CA ARG A 183 -24.70 -12.95 -22.92
C ARG A 183 -24.71 -13.33 -21.44
N ALA A 184 -23.54 -13.58 -20.86
CA ALA A 184 -23.40 -13.96 -19.47
C ALA A 184 -23.84 -12.83 -18.49
N THR A 185 -23.67 -11.57 -18.89
CA THR A 185 -24.05 -10.39 -18.09
C THR A 185 -25.43 -9.83 -18.42
N GLY A 186 -26.16 -10.41 -19.36
CA GLY A 186 -27.49 -9.94 -19.80
C GLY A 186 -27.44 -8.62 -20.58
N LEU A 187 -26.27 -8.20 -21.07
CA LEU A 187 -26.11 -6.97 -21.85
C LEU A 187 -26.48 -7.20 -23.31
N GLY A 188 -27.30 -6.30 -23.86
CA GLY A 188 -27.68 -6.31 -25.28
C GLY A 188 -26.51 -5.95 -26.22
N SER A 189 -26.81 -5.81 -27.52
CA SER A 189 -25.83 -5.50 -28.56
C SER A 189 -25.43 -4.02 -28.65
N GLY A 190 -26.13 -3.12 -27.96
CA GLY A 190 -25.87 -1.68 -27.98
C GLY A 190 -24.54 -1.29 -27.31
N PRO A 191 -24.13 0.00 -27.41
CA PRO A 191 -22.97 0.51 -26.71
C PRO A 191 -23.16 0.37 -25.19
N VAL A 192 -22.08 0.08 -24.48
CA VAL A 192 -22.05 -0.05 -23.02
C VAL A 192 -21.04 0.92 -22.44
N LEU A 193 -21.49 1.76 -21.52
CA LEU A 193 -20.64 2.57 -20.68
C LEU A 193 -20.57 1.89 -19.31
N LEU A 194 -19.36 1.49 -18.90
CA LEU A 194 -19.13 0.85 -17.60
C LEU A 194 -18.39 1.80 -16.67
N PHE A 195 -18.97 2.08 -15.50
CA PHE A 195 -18.24 2.65 -14.37
C PHE A 195 -17.99 1.56 -13.33
N ALA A 196 -16.74 1.39 -12.96
CA ALA A 196 -16.31 0.47 -11.90
C ALA A 196 -15.51 1.23 -10.86
N GLY A 197 -16.11 1.53 -9.72
CA GLY A 197 -15.46 2.29 -8.66
C GLY A 197 -16.43 2.74 -7.57
N ARG A 198 -15.90 3.39 -6.53
CA ARG A 198 -16.74 4.05 -5.52
C ARG A 198 -17.37 5.31 -6.13
N ILE A 199 -18.67 5.52 -5.87
CA ILE A 199 -19.36 6.74 -6.29
C ILE A 199 -18.86 7.89 -5.40
N GLN A 200 -17.99 8.70 -5.94
CA GLN A 200 -17.35 9.84 -5.26
C GLN A 200 -17.02 10.92 -6.30
N PRO A 201 -17.09 12.22 -5.95
CA PRO A 201 -16.73 13.34 -6.86
C PRO A 201 -15.34 13.17 -7.48
N LEU A 202 -14.35 12.73 -6.70
CA LEU A 202 -12.98 12.41 -7.15
C LEU A 202 -12.93 11.39 -8.31
N LYS A 203 -13.97 10.57 -8.50
CA LYS A 203 -14.05 9.56 -9.57
C LYS A 203 -14.84 10.03 -10.79
N GLY A 204 -15.25 11.31 -10.80
CA GLY A 204 -15.94 11.91 -11.94
C GLY A 204 -17.42 11.50 -12.10
N VAL A 205 -18.05 11.05 -11.02
CA VAL A 205 -19.46 10.63 -10.95
C VAL A 205 -20.21 11.40 -9.88
#